data_56c9145f45e4e8858d21835bc96ae0f3
#
_entry.id   56c9145f45e4e8858d21835bc96ae0f3
#
_cell.length_a   1.000
_cell.length_b   1.000
_cell.length_c   1.000
_cell.angle_alpha   90.00
_cell.angle_beta   90.00
_cell.angle_gamma   90.00
#
_symmetry.space_group_name_H-M   'P 1'
#
loop_
_entity.id
_entity.type
_entity.pdbx_description
1 polymer ?
#
loop_
_entity_poly.entity_id
_entity_poly.type
_entity_poly.pdbx_seq_one_letter_code
_entity_poly.pdbx_strand_id
1 'polypeptide(L)'
;TDTEVVAQLLDYKYNGNPLETIDSVMAELKGSFALGIMFKDFPDRVFAVRRESPLIVGVAEGECFIASDVPAILQYTRDYYLLDHDEIVTLSPDGVSFVDEHLDPIEKEIQTADWDMEAAEKGGYPHFMIKEINEQPEAIRTTIMPRIKEGLPFLEECGITTETIKNFKNITIVACGTACLLYTSPSPRDRG
;
A
#
# COMPACT_ATOMS: atom_id res chain seq x y z
N THR A 1 2.01 9.87 -20.62
CA THR A 1 1.73 9.61 -19.18
C THR A 1 3.04 9.34 -18.45
N ASP A 2 3.05 9.40 -17.13
CA ASP A 2 4.19 9.04 -16.27
C ASP A 2 4.63 7.59 -16.50
N THR A 3 3.69 6.66 -16.52
CA THR A 3 3.96 5.23 -16.79
C THR A 3 4.61 5.00 -18.16
N GLU A 4 4.19 5.76 -19.19
CA GLU A 4 4.79 5.68 -20.51
C GLU A 4 6.26 6.14 -20.52
N VAL A 5 6.58 7.20 -19.77
CA VAL A 5 7.97 7.64 -19.60
C VAL A 5 8.82 6.55 -18.97
N VAL A 6 8.30 5.86 -17.96
CA VAL A 6 9.00 4.72 -17.33
C VAL A 6 9.25 3.59 -18.34
N ALA A 7 8.24 3.23 -19.15
CA ALA A 7 8.40 2.21 -20.19
C ALA A 7 9.48 2.58 -21.22
N GLN A 8 9.51 3.84 -21.68
CA GLN A 8 10.52 4.34 -22.60
C GLN A 8 11.92 4.36 -21.97
N LEU A 9 12.01 4.69 -20.69
CA LEU A 9 13.30 4.68 -19.99
C LEU A 9 13.83 3.25 -19.78
N LEU A 10 12.93 2.30 -19.48
CA LEU A 10 13.27 0.86 -19.41
C LEU A 10 13.80 0.37 -20.76
N ASP A 11 13.11 0.68 -21.87
CA ASP A 11 13.54 0.29 -23.22
C ASP A 11 14.89 0.91 -23.57
N TYR A 12 15.08 2.18 -23.27
CA TYR A 12 16.34 2.90 -23.53
C TYR A 12 17.53 2.32 -22.77
N LYS A 13 17.33 1.88 -21.52
CA LYS A 13 18.39 1.34 -20.67
C LYS A 13 18.57 -0.18 -20.77
N TYR A 14 17.68 -0.85 -21.47
CA TYR A 14 17.69 -2.31 -21.54
C TYR A 14 18.99 -2.84 -22.13
N ASN A 15 19.69 -3.67 -21.33
CA ASN A 15 20.98 -4.28 -21.68
C ASN A 15 20.92 -5.81 -21.85
N GLY A 16 19.71 -6.39 -21.86
CA GLY A 16 19.49 -7.84 -21.88
C GLY A 16 19.30 -8.46 -20.48
N ASN A 17 19.50 -7.68 -19.41
CA ASN A 17 19.25 -8.10 -18.02
C ASN A 17 18.11 -7.27 -17.41
N PRO A 18 16.91 -7.86 -17.19
CA PRO A 18 15.78 -7.14 -16.60
C PRO A 18 16.06 -6.53 -15.22
N LEU A 19 16.71 -7.27 -14.32
CA LEU A 19 16.94 -6.81 -12.94
C LEU A 19 17.87 -5.59 -12.91
N GLU A 20 19.00 -5.64 -13.61
CA GLU A 20 19.91 -4.50 -13.73
C GLU A 20 19.24 -3.29 -14.42
N THR A 21 18.39 -3.55 -15.40
CA THR A 21 17.66 -2.49 -16.10
C THR A 21 16.68 -1.80 -15.16
N ILE A 22 15.88 -2.58 -14.41
CA ILE A 22 14.92 -2.05 -13.44
C ILE A 22 15.64 -1.24 -12.38
N ASP A 23 16.68 -1.77 -11.76
CA ASP A 23 17.48 -1.08 -10.74
C ASP A 23 18.02 0.27 -11.27
N SER A 24 18.65 0.25 -12.45
CA SER A 24 19.16 1.47 -13.10
C SER A 24 18.07 2.51 -13.39
N VAL A 25 16.85 2.10 -13.70
CA VAL A 25 15.70 3.00 -13.91
C VAL A 25 15.20 3.54 -12.58
N MET A 26 15.08 2.68 -11.56
CA MET A 26 14.64 3.08 -10.22
C MET A 26 15.53 4.14 -9.60
N ALA A 27 16.84 4.09 -9.86
CA ALA A 27 17.79 5.10 -9.39
C ALA A 27 17.48 6.51 -9.94
N GLU A 28 16.83 6.63 -11.09
CA GLU A 28 16.44 7.91 -11.70
C GLU A 28 15.03 8.36 -11.36
N LEU A 29 14.15 7.43 -11.01
CA LEU A 29 12.75 7.74 -10.68
C LEU A 29 12.64 8.44 -9.33
N LYS A 30 11.76 9.43 -9.26
CA LYS A 30 11.44 10.18 -8.05
C LYS A 30 9.96 10.06 -7.73
N GLY A 31 9.64 10.04 -6.44
CA GLY A 31 8.27 9.97 -5.94
C GLY A 31 7.82 8.54 -5.68
N SER A 32 6.51 8.38 -5.47
CA SER A 32 5.88 7.11 -5.11
C SER A 32 5.44 6.35 -6.35
N PHE A 33 5.74 5.06 -6.40
CA PHE A 33 5.29 4.19 -7.48
C PHE A 33 5.19 2.73 -7.03
N ALA A 34 4.37 1.97 -7.77
CA ALA A 34 4.32 0.52 -7.76
C ALA A 34 4.16 0.08 -9.22
N LEU A 35 5.09 -0.71 -9.72
CA LEU A 35 5.20 -1.06 -11.13
C LEU A 35 5.18 -2.57 -11.31
N GLY A 36 4.36 -3.04 -12.26
CA GLY A 36 4.48 -4.37 -12.86
C GLY A 36 5.08 -4.23 -14.26
N ILE A 37 6.15 -4.96 -14.55
CA ILE A 37 6.96 -4.78 -15.75
C ILE A 37 7.09 -6.12 -16.47
N MET A 38 6.90 -6.10 -17.78
CA MET A 38 7.12 -7.26 -18.65
C MET A 38 8.16 -6.90 -19.70
N PHE A 39 9.08 -7.81 -19.94
CA PHE A 39 10.07 -7.70 -21.01
C PHE A 39 9.74 -8.68 -22.12
N LYS A 40 9.86 -8.24 -23.36
CA LYS A 40 9.59 -9.05 -24.54
C LYS A 40 10.43 -10.33 -24.59
N ASP A 41 11.68 -10.24 -24.12
CA ASP A 41 12.64 -11.33 -24.14
C ASP A 41 12.39 -12.36 -23.00
N PHE A 42 11.52 -12.01 -22.05
CA PHE A 42 11.12 -12.84 -20.91
C PHE A 42 9.58 -12.90 -20.80
N PRO A 43 8.89 -13.48 -21.79
CA PRO A 43 7.42 -13.42 -21.90
C PRO A 43 6.70 -14.24 -20.82
N ASP A 44 7.41 -15.13 -20.15
CA ASP A 44 6.95 -16.00 -19.06
C ASP A 44 7.17 -15.37 -17.67
N ARG A 45 7.65 -14.14 -17.59
CA ARG A 45 7.98 -13.47 -16.33
C ARG A 45 7.33 -12.10 -16.21
N VAL A 46 6.92 -11.80 -15.00
CA VAL A 46 6.53 -10.45 -14.58
C VAL A 46 7.48 -10.01 -13.49
N PHE A 47 8.03 -8.83 -13.62
CA PHE A 47 8.83 -8.19 -12.59
C PHE A 47 7.99 -7.14 -11.89
N ALA A 48 8.14 -7.01 -10.58
CA ALA A 48 7.46 -5.94 -9.88
C ALA A 48 8.38 -5.27 -8.87
N VAL A 49 8.15 -3.98 -8.67
CA VAL A 49 8.96 -3.12 -7.82
C VAL A 49 8.11 -1.99 -7.26
N ARG A 50 8.44 -1.53 -6.07
CA ARG A 50 7.74 -0.41 -5.45
C ARG A 50 8.69 0.56 -4.74
N ARG A 51 8.21 1.81 -4.64
CA ARG A 51 8.74 2.84 -3.73
C ARG A 51 7.57 3.62 -3.14
N GLU A 52 7.43 3.67 -1.81
CA GLU A 52 6.36 4.30 -1.04
C GLU A 52 4.95 3.72 -1.29
N SER A 53 4.52 3.55 -2.55
CA SER A 53 3.22 2.96 -2.90
C SER A 53 3.14 1.49 -2.46
N PRO A 54 2.00 1.00 -1.95
CA PRO A 54 1.86 -0.39 -1.53
C PRO A 54 1.91 -1.34 -2.72
N LEU A 55 2.56 -2.49 -2.52
CA LEU A 55 2.57 -3.62 -3.46
C LEU A 55 2.75 -4.92 -2.68
N ILE A 56 1.90 -5.88 -2.98
CA ILE A 56 1.95 -7.24 -2.43
C ILE A 56 2.06 -8.26 -3.55
N VAL A 57 2.59 -9.41 -3.21
CA VAL A 57 2.72 -10.56 -4.12
C VAL A 57 1.94 -11.73 -3.55
N GLY A 58 0.77 -12.02 -4.11
CA GLY A 58 -0.03 -13.18 -3.74
C GLY A 58 0.52 -14.43 -4.40
N VAL A 59 0.46 -15.56 -3.68
CA VAL A 59 0.89 -16.87 -4.19
C VAL A 59 -0.19 -17.92 -3.97
N ALA A 60 -0.46 -18.69 -5.00
CA ALA A 60 -1.36 -19.82 -4.98
C ALA A 60 -0.74 -21.01 -5.73
N GLU A 61 -1.39 -22.17 -5.72
CA GLU A 61 -0.91 -23.33 -6.45
C GLU A 61 -0.93 -23.05 -7.97
N GLY A 62 0.26 -22.91 -8.56
CA GLY A 62 0.45 -22.66 -9.99
C GLY A 62 0.16 -21.24 -10.46
N GLU A 63 -0.15 -20.30 -9.56
CA GLU A 63 -0.48 -18.92 -9.89
C GLU A 63 0.17 -17.93 -8.93
N CYS A 64 0.57 -16.78 -9.47
CA CYS A 64 1.10 -15.66 -8.70
C CYS A 64 0.40 -14.37 -9.11
N PHE A 65 0.23 -13.45 -8.15
CA PHE A 65 -0.51 -12.20 -8.32
C PHE A 65 0.31 -11.02 -7.82
N ILE A 66 0.17 -9.87 -8.47
CA ILE A 66 0.60 -8.59 -7.90
C ILE A 66 -0.63 -7.70 -7.68
N ALA A 67 -0.70 -7.05 -6.55
CA ALA A 67 -1.79 -6.14 -6.22
C ALA A 67 -1.31 -5.04 -5.27
N SER A 68 -2.05 -3.94 -5.22
CA SER A 68 -1.78 -2.87 -4.26
C SER A 68 -2.30 -3.19 -2.86
N ASP A 69 -3.25 -4.15 -2.75
CA ASP A 69 -3.96 -4.41 -1.50
C ASP A 69 -4.39 -5.87 -1.41
N VAL A 70 -4.41 -6.41 -0.18
CA VAL A 70 -4.79 -7.80 0.11
C VAL A 70 -6.22 -8.15 -0.34
N PRO A 71 -7.25 -7.30 -0.14
CA PRO A 71 -8.60 -7.59 -0.63
C PRO A 71 -8.70 -7.95 -2.10
N ALA A 72 -7.81 -7.42 -2.94
CA ALA A 72 -7.81 -7.68 -4.37
C ALA A 72 -7.48 -9.14 -4.74
N ILE A 73 -6.73 -9.84 -3.87
CA ILE A 73 -6.29 -11.22 -4.11
C ILE A 73 -7.03 -12.26 -3.28
N LEU A 74 -7.82 -11.86 -2.28
CA LEU A 74 -8.47 -12.78 -1.32
C LEU A 74 -9.35 -13.85 -1.97
N GLN A 75 -9.93 -13.58 -3.15
CA GLN A 75 -10.71 -14.57 -3.89
C GLN A 75 -9.85 -15.69 -4.52
N TYR A 76 -8.54 -15.50 -4.62
CA TYR A 76 -7.60 -16.43 -5.23
C TYR A 76 -6.67 -17.07 -4.20
N THR A 77 -6.17 -16.26 -3.26
CA THR A 77 -5.25 -16.72 -2.21
C THR A 77 -5.32 -15.81 -0.99
N ARG A 78 -4.97 -16.39 0.17
CA ARG A 78 -4.74 -15.64 1.42
C ARG A 78 -3.26 -15.45 1.71
N ASP A 79 -2.40 -16.17 1.00
CA ASP A 79 -0.97 -16.17 1.24
C ASP A 79 -0.30 -15.15 0.32
N TYR A 80 0.49 -14.28 0.93
CA TYR A 80 1.15 -13.21 0.21
C TYR A 80 2.47 -12.80 0.85
N TYR A 81 3.31 -12.16 0.06
CA TYR A 81 4.52 -11.48 0.51
C TYR A 81 4.31 -9.98 0.46
N LEU A 82 4.86 -9.28 1.45
CA LEU A 82 5.03 -7.83 1.39
C LEU A 82 6.32 -7.50 0.67
N LEU A 83 6.25 -6.65 -0.33
CA LEU A 83 7.43 -6.11 -0.99
C LEU A 83 7.88 -4.87 -0.25
N ASP A 84 9.14 -4.80 0.18
CA ASP A 84 9.71 -3.63 0.82
C ASP A 84 10.20 -2.60 -0.22
N HIS A 85 10.74 -1.49 0.25
CA HIS A 85 11.27 -0.43 -0.60
C HIS A 85 12.41 -0.94 -1.48
N ASP A 86 12.32 -0.63 -2.78
CA ASP A 86 13.36 -0.88 -3.77
C ASP A 86 13.77 -2.36 -3.96
N GLU A 87 13.02 -3.28 -3.36
CA GLU A 87 13.11 -4.69 -3.69
C GLU A 87 12.45 -4.97 -5.04
N ILE A 88 13.02 -5.91 -5.78
CA ILE A 88 12.45 -6.38 -7.04
C ILE A 88 12.01 -7.84 -6.86
N VAL A 89 10.77 -8.13 -7.23
CA VAL A 89 10.27 -9.50 -7.32
C VAL A 89 10.18 -9.94 -8.76
N THR A 90 10.57 -11.18 -9.02
CA THR A 90 10.34 -11.88 -10.27
C THR A 90 9.28 -12.95 -10.06
N LEU A 91 8.16 -12.84 -10.75
CA LEU A 91 7.12 -13.85 -10.81
C LEU A 91 7.34 -14.68 -12.09
N SER A 92 7.38 -16.00 -11.95
CA SER A 92 7.60 -16.95 -13.05
C SER A 92 6.72 -18.19 -12.86
N PRO A 93 6.61 -19.08 -13.86
CA PRO A 93 5.93 -20.36 -13.70
C PRO A 93 6.52 -21.25 -12.60
N ASP A 94 7.80 -21.06 -12.27
CA ASP A 94 8.51 -21.81 -11.23
C ASP A 94 8.28 -21.24 -9.81
N GLY A 95 7.60 -20.09 -9.70
CA GLY A 95 7.32 -19.40 -8.45
C GLY A 95 7.84 -17.97 -8.42
N VAL A 96 8.08 -17.47 -7.21
CA VAL A 96 8.53 -16.08 -6.97
C VAL A 96 9.95 -16.06 -6.41
N SER A 97 10.73 -15.09 -6.82
CA SER A 97 12.06 -14.81 -6.26
C SER A 97 12.24 -13.32 -6.03
N PHE A 98 12.99 -12.97 -4.99
CA PHE A 98 13.18 -11.59 -4.55
C PHE A 98 14.66 -11.24 -4.57
N VAL A 99 14.96 -9.99 -4.92
CA VAL A 99 16.28 -9.38 -4.75
C VAL A 99 16.14 -8.04 -4.04
N ASP A 100 17.16 -7.69 -3.29
CA ASP A 100 17.25 -6.40 -2.61
C ASP A 100 17.74 -5.26 -3.52
N GLU A 101 17.98 -4.09 -2.95
CA GLU A 101 18.50 -2.89 -3.61
C GLU A 101 19.92 -3.05 -4.20
N HIS A 102 20.63 -4.14 -3.88
CA HIS A 102 21.94 -4.49 -4.42
C HIS A 102 21.87 -5.63 -5.43
N LEU A 103 20.66 -6.08 -5.76
CA LEU A 103 20.36 -7.25 -6.58
C LEU A 103 20.82 -8.57 -5.97
N ASP A 104 21.05 -8.60 -4.66
CA ASP A 104 21.36 -9.82 -3.93
C ASP A 104 20.06 -10.59 -3.63
N PRO A 105 20.04 -11.93 -3.83
CA PRO A 105 18.85 -12.73 -3.52
C PRO A 105 18.49 -12.68 -2.03
N ILE A 106 17.21 -12.47 -1.75
CA ILE A 106 16.66 -12.46 -0.39
C ILE A 106 15.52 -13.46 -0.24
N GLU A 107 15.36 -13.99 0.97
CA GLU A 107 14.21 -14.81 1.36
C GLU A 107 13.21 -13.94 2.12
N LYS A 108 11.92 -14.14 1.84
CA LYS A 108 10.83 -13.43 2.51
C LYS A 108 9.87 -14.42 3.16
N GLU A 109 9.30 -14.03 4.28
CA GLU A 109 8.28 -14.82 4.96
C GLU A 109 6.91 -14.62 4.33
N ILE A 110 6.19 -15.73 4.12
CA ILE A 110 4.79 -15.69 3.68
C ILE A 110 3.94 -15.18 4.84
N GLN A 111 3.09 -14.22 4.53
CA GLN A 111 2.03 -13.77 5.42
C GLN A 111 0.69 -14.37 4.96
N THR A 112 -0.15 -14.72 5.93
CA THR A 112 -1.50 -15.22 5.64
C THR A 112 -2.52 -14.20 6.14
N ALA A 113 -3.43 -13.79 5.26
CA ALA A 113 -4.47 -12.84 5.61
C ALA A 113 -5.52 -13.51 6.51
N ASP A 114 -5.64 -13.02 7.75
CA ASP A 114 -6.67 -13.43 8.72
C ASP A 114 -8.04 -12.75 8.46
N TRP A 115 -8.16 -12.03 7.36
CA TRP A 115 -9.35 -11.26 7.05
C TRP A 115 -10.49 -12.16 6.62
N ASP A 116 -11.66 -11.88 7.17
CA ASP A 116 -12.89 -12.50 6.74
C ASP A 116 -13.26 -11.98 5.35
N MET A 117 -13.47 -12.88 4.39
CA MET A 117 -13.94 -12.52 3.03
C MET A 117 -15.21 -11.66 3.10
N GLU A 118 -16.07 -11.92 4.09
CA GLU A 118 -17.31 -11.17 4.29
C GLU A 118 -17.04 -9.69 4.62
N ALA A 119 -15.93 -9.39 5.33
CA ALA A 119 -15.52 -8.02 5.61
C ALA A 119 -14.95 -7.30 4.37
N ALA A 120 -14.32 -8.05 3.46
CA ALA A 120 -13.78 -7.53 2.20
C ALA A 120 -14.85 -7.37 1.11
N GLU A 121 -16.05 -7.94 1.30
CA GLU A 121 -17.17 -7.82 0.38
C GLU A 121 -17.97 -6.53 0.63
N LYS A 122 -18.82 -6.16 -0.34
CA LYS A 122 -19.69 -4.96 -0.22
C LYS A 122 -20.74 -5.04 0.87
N GLY A 123 -20.92 -6.22 1.52
CA GLY A 123 -21.88 -6.38 2.63
C GLY A 123 -23.32 -6.02 2.29
N GLY A 124 -23.76 -6.29 1.05
CA GLY A 124 -25.08 -5.92 0.56
C GLY A 124 -25.22 -4.49 0.03
N TYR A 125 -24.18 -3.68 0.11
CA TYR A 125 -24.17 -2.34 -0.46
C TYR A 125 -23.82 -2.34 -1.96
N PRO A 126 -24.39 -1.41 -2.76
CA PRO A 126 -24.10 -1.34 -4.20
C PRO A 126 -22.66 -0.93 -4.51
N HIS A 127 -22.04 -0.13 -3.62
CA HIS A 127 -20.68 0.39 -3.77
C HIS A 127 -19.93 0.36 -2.44
N PHE A 128 -18.61 0.19 -2.47
CA PHE A 128 -17.76 0.23 -1.28
C PHE A 128 -17.86 1.55 -0.53
N MET A 129 -17.87 2.67 -1.22
CA MET A 129 -17.97 3.99 -0.59
C MET A 129 -19.21 4.13 0.30
N ILE A 130 -20.38 3.62 -0.12
CA ILE A 130 -21.58 3.70 0.70
C ILE A 130 -21.50 2.74 1.91
N LYS A 131 -20.85 1.58 1.75
CA LYS A 131 -20.53 0.69 2.86
C LYS A 131 -19.67 1.43 3.87
N GLU A 132 -18.54 1.98 3.45
CA GLU A 132 -17.59 2.71 4.30
C GLU A 132 -18.24 3.90 5.02
N ILE A 133 -19.12 4.65 4.35
CA ILE A 133 -19.90 5.74 4.97
C ILE A 133 -20.75 5.21 6.13
N ASN A 134 -21.40 4.07 5.94
CA ASN A 134 -22.24 3.47 6.97
C ASN A 134 -21.43 2.81 8.11
N GLU A 135 -20.22 2.39 7.85
CA GLU A 135 -19.32 1.81 8.84
C GLU A 135 -18.58 2.86 9.70
N GLN A 136 -18.54 4.12 9.26
CA GLN A 136 -17.85 5.21 9.98
C GLN A 136 -18.21 5.32 11.47
N PRO A 137 -19.48 5.25 11.90
CA PRO A 137 -19.80 5.37 13.32
C PRO A 137 -19.12 4.30 14.18
N GLU A 138 -19.06 3.07 13.69
CA GLU A 138 -18.42 1.97 14.40
C GLU A 138 -16.89 2.05 14.30
N ALA A 139 -16.36 2.38 13.14
CA ALA A 139 -14.92 2.59 12.93
C ALA A 139 -14.39 3.71 13.85
N ILE A 140 -15.12 4.82 13.96
CA ILE A 140 -14.77 5.93 14.86
C ILE A 140 -14.83 5.47 16.32
N ARG A 141 -15.89 4.75 16.71
CA ARG A 141 -16.03 4.24 18.08
C ARG A 141 -14.87 3.33 18.44
N THR A 142 -14.59 2.33 17.61
CA THR A 142 -13.52 1.36 17.82
C THR A 142 -12.13 2.02 17.89
N THR A 143 -11.93 3.08 17.08
CA THR A 143 -10.68 3.82 17.07
C THR A 143 -10.51 4.75 18.27
N ILE A 144 -11.59 5.43 18.68
CA ILE A 144 -11.51 6.50 19.70
C ILE A 144 -11.66 5.95 21.11
N MET A 145 -12.60 5.01 21.34
CA MET A 145 -12.92 4.56 22.71
C MET A 145 -11.73 4.01 23.48
N PRO A 146 -10.82 3.20 22.91
CA PRO A 146 -9.62 2.76 23.61
C PRO A 146 -8.67 3.89 24.01
N ARG A 147 -8.78 5.04 23.31
CA ARG A 147 -7.93 6.22 23.51
C ARG A 147 -8.59 7.33 24.33
N ILE A 148 -9.67 6.98 25.03
CA ILE A 148 -10.32 7.88 26.00
C ILE A 148 -10.25 7.23 27.36
N LYS A 149 -9.68 7.93 28.35
CA LYS A 149 -9.73 7.58 29.77
C LYS A 149 -10.33 8.73 30.55
N GLU A 150 -11.33 8.45 31.39
CA GLU A 150 -12.01 9.45 32.21
C GLU A 150 -12.54 10.68 31.40
N GLY A 151 -12.95 10.45 30.15
CA GLY A 151 -13.47 11.47 29.25
C GLY A 151 -12.38 12.37 28.59
N LEU A 152 -11.10 12.04 28.77
CA LEU A 152 -9.97 12.77 28.19
C LEU A 152 -9.20 11.89 27.20
N PRO A 153 -8.57 12.50 26.17
CA PRO A 153 -7.70 11.77 25.26
C PRO A 153 -6.52 11.13 25.99
N PHE A 154 -6.30 9.84 25.74
CA PHE A 154 -5.18 9.07 26.25
C PHE A 154 -4.36 8.53 25.09
N LEU A 155 -3.21 9.13 24.80
CA LEU A 155 -2.35 8.86 23.65
C LEU A 155 -0.93 8.44 24.07
N GLU A 156 -0.76 7.98 25.31
CA GLU A 156 0.55 7.58 25.82
C GLU A 156 1.16 6.42 25.05
N GLU A 157 0.34 5.53 24.48
CA GLU A 157 0.78 4.46 23.59
C GLU A 157 1.50 4.99 22.34
N CYS A 158 1.18 6.21 21.92
CA CYS A 158 1.82 6.91 20.80
C CYS A 158 2.98 7.82 21.28
N GLY A 159 3.40 7.73 22.55
CA GLY A 159 4.40 8.61 23.13
C GLY A 159 3.94 10.07 23.35
N ILE A 160 2.63 10.33 23.23
CA ILE A 160 2.06 11.67 23.40
C ILE A 160 1.41 11.76 24.78
N THR A 161 2.08 12.45 25.69
CA THR A 161 1.58 12.66 27.06
C THR A 161 0.63 13.86 27.13
N THR A 162 -0.17 13.94 28.20
CA THR A 162 -1.02 15.11 28.47
C THR A 162 -0.21 16.41 28.54
N GLU A 163 1.01 16.37 29.04
CA GLU A 163 1.89 17.53 29.11
C GLU A 163 2.34 17.95 27.72
N THR A 164 2.68 17.00 26.86
CA THR A 164 3.02 17.24 25.45
C THR A 164 1.87 17.96 24.72
N ILE A 165 0.63 17.46 24.91
CA ILE A 165 -0.57 18.06 24.29
C ILE A 165 -0.80 19.51 24.76
N LYS A 166 -0.63 19.77 26.05
CA LYS A 166 -0.79 21.13 26.61
C LYS A 166 0.23 22.13 26.05
N ASN A 167 1.37 21.66 25.62
CA ASN A 167 2.44 22.50 25.07
C ASN A 167 2.35 22.72 23.56
N PHE A 168 1.40 22.10 22.85
CA PHE A 168 1.20 22.32 21.43
C PHE A 168 0.75 23.77 21.17
N LYS A 169 1.49 24.47 20.34
CA LYS A 169 1.14 25.82 19.87
C LYS A 169 0.36 25.77 18.56
N ASN A 170 0.64 24.79 17.73
CA ASN A 170 0.00 24.60 16.44
C ASN A 170 -0.25 23.10 16.20
N ILE A 171 -1.34 22.80 15.51
CA ILE A 171 -1.65 21.46 14.99
C ILE A 171 -1.85 21.63 13.50
N THR A 172 -1.07 20.89 12.72
CA THR A 172 -1.22 20.83 11.26
C THR A 172 -1.79 19.48 10.89
N ILE A 173 -2.93 19.47 10.18
CA ILE A 173 -3.57 18.24 9.68
C ILE A 173 -3.23 18.12 8.20
N VAL A 174 -2.63 17.00 7.82
CA VAL A 174 -2.32 16.69 6.43
C VAL A 174 -3.12 15.46 6.03
N ALA A 175 -3.88 15.55 4.95
CA ALA A 175 -4.76 14.50 4.50
C ALA A 175 -4.93 14.51 2.98
N CYS A 176 -5.31 13.35 2.41
CA CYS A 176 -5.68 13.20 1.00
C CYS A 176 -6.97 12.38 0.88
N GLY A 177 -7.53 12.30 -0.33
CA GLY A 177 -8.79 11.59 -0.57
C GLY A 177 -9.97 12.27 0.14
N THR A 178 -10.90 11.47 0.67
CA THR A 178 -12.10 11.97 1.36
C THR A 178 -11.79 12.73 2.66
N ALA A 179 -10.65 12.48 3.29
CA ALA A 179 -10.21 13.23 4.45
C ALA A 179 -9.92 14.72 4.15
N CYS A 180 -9.62 15.07 2.89
CA CYS A 180 -9.47 16.47 2.45
C CYS A 180 -10.77 17.28 2.58
N LEU A 181 -11.92 16.65 2.66
CA LEU A 181 -13.21 17.33 2.81
C LEU A 181 -13.31 18.11 4.13
N LEU A 182 -12.47 17.80 5.12
CA LEU A 182 -12.35 18.61 6.35
C LEU A 182 -11.97 20.06 6.08
N TYR A 183 -11.21 20.33 5.01
CA TYR A 183 -10.80 21.69 4.63
C TYR A 183 -11.87 22.45 3.85
N THR A 184 -12.75 21.72 3.16
CA THR A 184 -13.78 22.31 2.30
C THR A 184 -15.14 22.42 2.98
N SER A 185 -15.35 21.70 4.11
CA SER A 185 -16.55 21.77 4.90
C SER A 185 -16.42 22.88 5.96
N PRO A 186 -17.30 23.88 5.97
CA PRO A 186 -17.24 24.92 6.99
C PRO A 186 -17.48 24.32 8.37
N SER A 187 -16.56 24.58 9.29
CA SER A 187 -16.75 24.22 10.70
C SER A 187 -17.98 24.95 11.27
N PRO A 188 -18.75 24.30 12.15
CA PRO A 188 -19.82 25.00 12.88
C PRO A 188 -19.34 26.25 13.63
N ARG A 189 -18.04 26.33 13.97
CA ARG A 189 -17.42 27.49 14.59
C ARG A 189 -17.19 28.64 13.63
N ASP A 190 -17.09 28.39 12.34
CA ASP A 190 -16.87 29.40 11.30
C ASP A 190 -18.18 30.11 10.89
N ARG A 191 -19.31 29.68 11.45
CA ARG A 191 -20.63 30.26 11.20
C ARG A 191 -21.04 31.34 12.20
N GLY A 192 -20.14 31.68 13.07
CA GLY A 192 -20.34 32.74 14.05
C GLY A 192 -19.96 34.12 13.53
#